data_15e8bf02311c682a6ea19203c7454430
#
_entry.id   15e8bf02311c682a6ea19203c7454430
#
_cell.length_a   1.000
_cell.length_b   1.000
_cell.length_c   1.000
_cell.angle_alpha   90.00
_cell.angle_beta   90.00
_cell.angle_gamma   90.00
#
_symmetry.space_group_name_H-M   'P 1'
#
loop_
_entity.id
_entity.type
_entity.pdbx_description
1 polymer ?
#
loop_
_entity_poly.entity_id
_entity_poly.type
_entity_poly.pdbx_seq_one_letter_code
_entity_poly.pdbx_strand_id
1 'polypeptide(L)'
;MRFKGRRKSIVFFITLGACLVGLALALNVSWVLLNWRKVAWLVLGIIFFSAIIAGLILNTIFLVREIRRNEQHDAFINAVSHELKTPIASIRLYLQTLKRHAVEPEKQREFYDIMLADTDRLLRTVEQVLLAGQIAHRRSQPHEELIDLREMARSCLDLARTHYPQLPAESFHYAESFDNGEKALVKGNADDLRIAIANLIDNAVKYSNKPVRVNVDVAAVEDGRVLVRVRDQGVGIPSKELKRIFKRFYRVPGRLMAQIKGTGLGLFIVQAIIEKHGGSINAESAGEGQGSIFTIRLPRAEG
;
A
#
# COMPACT_ATOMS: atom_id res chain seq x y z
N MET A 1 -9.27 17.00 14.95
CA MET A 1 -10.73 17.26 15.02
C MET A 1 -11.52 17.13 13.69
N ARG A 2 -10.90 17.07 12.52
CA ARG A 2 -11.56 16.99 11.19
C ARG A 2 -12.21 15.62 10.82
N PHE A 3 -11.75 14.50 11.41
CA PHE A 3 -12.25 13.16 11.06
C PHE A 3 -13.70 12.84 11.50
N LYS A 4 -14.21 13.48 12.56
CA LYS A 4 -15.60 13.27 13.02
C LYS A 4 -16.65 13.90 12.07
N GLY A 5 -16.29 14.96 11.33
CA GLY A 5 -17.20 15.63 10.39
C GLY A 5 -17.49 14.82 9.13
N ARG A 6 -16.48 14.15 8.56
CA ARG A 6 -16.59 13.45 7.26
C ARG A 6 -17.34 12.12 7.34
N ARG A 7 -17.18 11.32 8.41
CA ARG A 7 -18.07 10.17 8.66
C ARG A 7 -19.53 10.60 8.73
N LYS A 8 -19.81 11.74 9.35
CA LYS A 8 -21.16 12.33 9.37
C LYS A 8 -21.62 12.71 7.98
N SER A 9 -20.75 13.24 7.11
CA SER A 9 -21.09 13.56 5.71
C SER A 9 -21.42 12.32 4.90
N ILE A 10 -20.67 11.23 5.00
CA ILE A 10 -20.97 9.97 4.31
C ILE A 10 -22.33 9.42 4.79
N VAL A 11 -22.56 9.37 6.10
CA VAL A 11 -23.83 8.95 6.67
C VAL A 11 -24.95 9.85 6.19
N PHE A 12 -24.75 11.16 6.20
CA PHE A 12 -25.73 12.15 5.72
C PHE A 12 -26.10 11.90 4.23
N PHE A 13 -25.13 11.72 3.34
CA PHE A 13 -25.43 11.47 1.91
C PHE A 13 -26.09 10.10 1.68
N ILE A 14 -25.74 9.08 2.44
CA ILE A 14 -26.40 7.77 2.37
C ILE A 14 -27.86 7.89 2.86
N THR A 15 -28.09 8.55 3.99
CA THR A 15 -29.46 8.72 4.53
C THR A 15 -30.30 9.61 3.63
N LEU A 16 -29.74 10.69 3.10
CA LEU A 16 -30.42 11.56 2.13
C LEU A 16 -30.78 10.77 0.86
N GLY A 17 -29.83 9.99 0.30
CA GLY A 17 -30.07 9.14 -0.85
C GLY A 17 -31.17 8.10 -0.59
N ALA A 18 -31.16 7.45 0.56
CA ALA A 18 -32.19 6.50 0.97
C ALA A 18 -33.58 7.17 1.11
N CYS A 19 -33.63 8.36 1.70
CA CYS A 19 -34.87 9.14 1.82
C CYS A 19 -35.42 9.54 0.44
N LEU A 20 -34.57 10.00 -0.47
CA LEU A 20 -34.97 10.38 -1.82
C LEU A 20 -35.47 9.18 -2.64
N VAL A 21 -34.84 8.03 -2.51
CA VAL A 21 -35.28 6.77 -3.14
C VAL A 21 -36.63 6.35 -2.54
N GLY A 22 -36.81 6.42 -1.21
CA GLY A 22 -38.06 6.13 -0.55
C GLY A 22 -39.21 7.04 -1.01
N LEU A 23 -38.94 8.36 -1.17
CA LEU A 23 -39.90 9.31 -1.70
C LEU A 23 -40.28 8.99 -3.16
N ALA A 24 -39.29 8.69 -4.02
CA ALA A 24 -39.53 8.32 -5.41
C ALA A 24 -40.36 7.04 -5.53
N LEU A 25 -40.14 6.04 -4.66
CA LEU A 25 -40.96 4.84 -4.59
C LEU A 25 -42.40 5.13 -4.16
N ALA A 26 -42.58 5.97 -3.14
CA ALA A 26 -43.93 6.38 -2.70
C ALA A 26 -44.68 7.10 -3.81
N LEU A 27 -44.03 8.02 -4.53
CA LEU A 27 -44.60 8.69 -5.70
C LEU A 27 -44.94 7.73 -6.83
N ASN A 28 -44.07 6.73 -7.08
CA ASN A 28 -44.31 5.70 -8.07
C ASN A 28 -45.57 4.89 -7.73
N VAL A 29 -45.72 4.43 -6.50
CA VAL A 29 -46.91 3.71 -6.01
C VAL A 29 -48.16 4.56 -6.15
N SER A 30 -48.12 5.83 -5.75
CA SER A 30 -49.25 6.75 -5.89
C SER A 30 -49.61 6.94 -7.37
N TRP A 31 -48.64 7.06 -8.27
CA TRP A 31 -48.86 7.18 -9.71
C TRP A 31 -49.53 5.92 -10.27
N VAL A 32 -49.11 4.72 -9.89
CA VAL A 32 -49.69 3.45 -10.31
C VAL A 32 -51.15 3.36 -9.85
N LEU A 33 -51.45 3.70 -8.62
CA LEU A 33 -52.81 3.67 -8.06
C LEU A 33 -53.76 4.63 -8.79
N LEU A 34 -53.27 5.86 -9.09
CA LEU A 34 -54.08 6.86 -9.80
C LEU A 34 -54.34 6.55 -11.27
N ASN A 35 -53.43 5.86 -11.95
CA ASN A 35 -53.49 5.58 -13.38
C ASN A 35 -53.79 4.12 -13.72
N TRP A 36 -54.25 3.32 -12.76
CA TRP A 36 -54.47 1.87 -12.91
C TRP A 36 -55.27 1.48 -14.15
N ARG A 37 -56.24 2.32 -14.58
CA ARG A 37 -57.07 2.07 -15.74
C ARG A 37 -56.50 2.57 -17.08
N LYS A 38 -55.38 3.31 -17.07
CA LYS A 38 -54.76 3.91 -18.27
C LYS A 38 -53.41 3.29 -18.55
N VAL A 39 -53.34 2.15 -19.18
CA VAL A 39 -52.16 1.33 -19.35
C VAL A 39 -50.97 2.12 -19.91
N ALA A 40 -51.14 2.96 -20.92
CA ALA A 40 -50.06 3.73 -21.53
C ALA A 40 -49.40 4.70 -20.54
N TRP A 41 -50.18 5.43 -19.73
CA TRP A 41 -49.67 6.35 -18.71
C TRP A 41 -49.00 5.62 -17.53
N LEU A 42 -49.54 4.44 -17.19
CA LEU A 42 -48.96 3.59 -16.14
C LEU A 42 -47.57 3.10 -16.54
N VAL A 43 -47.42 2.57 -17.75
CA VAL A 43 -46.10 2.10 -18.26
C VAL A 43 -45.08 3.25 -18.33
N LEU A 44 -45.50 4.41 -18.88
CA LEU A 44 -44.64 5.58 -18.97
C LEU A 44 -44.15 6.05 -17.57
N GLY A 45 -45.06 6.07 -16.58
CA GLY A 45 -44.74 6.45 -15.22
C GLY A 45 -43.74 5.48 -14.56
N ILE A 46 -43.96 4.17 -14.73
CA ILE A 46 -43.06 3.15 -14.19
C ILE A 46 -41.65 3.31 -14.77
N ILE A 47 -41.52 3.49 -16.09
CA ILE A 47 -40.22 3.69 -16.74
C ILE A 47 -39.54 4.98 -16.19
N PHE A 48 -40.28 6.08 -16.12
CA PHE A 48 -39.77 7.37 -15.68
C PHE A 48 -39.28 7.33 -14.21
N PHE A 49 -40.09 6.78 -13.31
CA PHE A 49 -39.69 6.66 -11.88
C PHE A 49 -38.54 5.69 -11.67
N SER A 50 -38.52 4.56 -12.45
CA SER A 50 -37.38 3.64 -12.39
C SER A 50 -36.08 4.29 -12.84
N ALA A 51 -36.11 5.14 -13.87
CA ALA A 51 -34.95 5.89 -14.33
C ALA A 51 -34.48 6.90 -13.27
N ILE A 52 -35.41 7.58 -12.58
CA ILE A 52 -35.08 8.49 -11.47
C ILE A 52 -34.42 7.72 -10.31
N ILE A 53 -35.01 6.60 -9.90
CA ILE A 53 -34.47 5.78 -8.81
C ILE A 53 -33.06 5.28 -9.15
N ALA A 54 -32.87 4.75 -10.37
CA ALA A 54 -31.55 4.32 -10.84
C ALA A 54 -30.54 5.48 -10.83
N GLY A 55 -30.92 6.67 -11.31
CA GLY A 55 -30.09 7.87 -11.29
C GLY A 55 -29.70 8.29 -9.85
N LEU A 56 -30.63 8.27 -8.91
CA LEU A 56 -30.36 8.58 -7.51
C LEU A 56 -29.41 7.60 -6.87
N ILE A 57 -29.58 6.29 -7.12
CA ILE A 57 -28.68 5.24 -6.62
C ILE A 57 -27.26 5.45 -7.18
N LEU A 58 -27.12 5.62 -8.50
CA LEU A 58 -25.84 5.86 -9.15
C LEU A 58 -25.16 7.13 -8.64
N ASN A 59 -25.90 8.21 -8.48
CA ASN A 59 -25.38 9.48 -7.94
C ASN A 59 -24.87 9.29 -6.50
N THR A 60 -25.63 8.60 -5.66
CA THR A 60 -25.24 8.32 -4.27
C THR A 60 -23.96 7.48 -4.22
N ILE A 61 -23.86 6.43 -5.04
CA ILE A 61 -22.67 5.59 -5.17
C ILE A 61 -21.47 6.44 -5.62
N PHE A 62 -21.64 7.28 -6.63
CA PHE A 62 -20.59 8.17 -7.13
C PHE A 62 -20.10 9.13 -6.05
N LEU A 63 -21.01 9.79 -5.36
CA LEU A 63 -20.69 10.74 -4.28
C LEU A 63 -19.91 10.09 -3.14
N VAL A 64 -20.36 8.90 -2.70
CA VAL A 64 -19.66 8.15 -1.65
C VAL A 64 -18.27 7.71 -2.10
N ARG A 65 -18.11 7.30 -3.36
CA ARG A 65 -16.78 6.96 -3.93
C ARG A 65 -15.86 8.18 -3.97
N GLU A 66 -16.38 9.33 -4.39
CA GLU A 66 -15.60 10.57 -4.48
C GLU A 66 -15.15 11.07 -3.11
N ILE A 67 -16.04 11.03 -2.10
CA ILE A 67 -15.67 11.39 -0.72
C ILE A 67 -14.55 10.47 -0.20
N ARG A 68 -14.66 9.15 -0.43
CA ARG A 68 -13.62 8.19 -0.02
C ARG A 68 -12.30 8.42 -0.73
N ARG A 69 -12.34 8.76 -2.02
CA ARG A 69 -11.14 9.10 -2.80
C ARG A 69 -10.45 10.34 -2.24
N ASN A 70 -11.21 11.38 -1.93
CA ASN A 70 -10.70 12.60 -1.31
C ASN A 70 -10.12 12.34 0.10
N GLU A 71 -10.75 11.47 0.90
CA GLU A 71 -10.20 11.07 2.20
C GLU A 71 -8.84 10.39 2.08
N GLN A 72 -8.66 9.53 1.08
CA GLN A 72 -7.39 8.86 0.82
C GLN A 72 -6.33 9.85 0.38
N HIS A 73 -6.69 10.82 -0.47
CA HIS A 73 -5.78 11.87 -0.94
C HIS A 73 -5.32 12.79 0.21
N ASP A 74 -6.25 13.23 1.07
CA ASP A 74 -5.91 14.06 2.24
C ASP A 74 -5.03 13.30 3.23
N ALA A 75 -5.33 12.02 3.47
CA ALA A 75 -4.52 11.16 4.33
C ALA A 75 -3.10 11.01 3.80
N PHE A 76 -2.93 10.89 2.48
CA PHE A 76 -1.64 10.87 1.82
C PHE A 76 -0.84 12.16 2.02
N ILE A 77 -1.45 13.33 1.67
CA ILE A 77 -0.76 14.62 1.82
C ILE A 77 -0.31 14.81 3.27
N ASN A 78 -1.15 14.44 4.23
CA ASN A 78 -0.81 14.52 5.65
C ASN A 78 0.32 13.55 6.02
N ALA A 79 0.30 12.31 5.52
CA ALA A 79 1.33 11.32 5.80
C ALA A 79 2.68 11.73 5.20
N VAL A 80 2.72 12.12 3.92
CA VAL A 80 3.93 12.60 3.25
C VAL A 80 4.47 13.85 3.95
N SER A 81 3.60 14.82 4.25
CA SER A 81 4.01 16.04 4.96
C SER A 81 4.63 15.72 6.32
N HIS A 82 4.09 14.74 7.05
CA HIS A 82 4.63 14.34 8.34
C HIS A 82 5.97 13.61 8.19
N GLU A 83 6.08 12.69 7.22
CA GLU A 83 7.31 11.94 6.95
C GLU A 83 8.45 12.84 6.45
N LEU A 84 8.15 13.94 5.75
CA LEU A 84 9.15 14.94 5.35
C LEU A 84 9.50 15.91 6.49
N LYS A 85 8.52 16.32 7.30
CA LYS A 85 8.71 17.33 8.35
C LYS A 85 9.62 16.86 9.47
N THR A 86 9.56 15.57 9.82
CA THR A 86 10.35 14.99 10.91
C THR A 86 11.86 15.06 10.64
N PRO A 87 12.39 14.51 9.52
CA PRO A 87 13.83 14.60 9.23
C PRO A 87 14.29 16.04 8.98
N ILE A 88 13.48 16.90 8.35
CA ILE A 88 13.81 18.32 8.17
C ILE A 88 13.97 19.01 9.52
N ALA A 89 13.08 18.74 10.48
CA ALA A 89 13.18 19.32 11.82
C ALA A 89 14.41 18.81 12.58
N SER A 90 14.76 17.54 12.44
CA SER A 90 15.97 16.93 13.02
C SER A 90 17.24 17.56 12.45
N ILE A 91 17.39 17.60 11.12
CA ILE A 91 18.53 18.23 10.44
C ILE A 91 18.67 19.69 10.90
N ARG A 92 17.56 20.44 10.91
CA ARG A 92 17.57 21.84 11.36
C ARG A 92 18.03 22.00 12.81
N LEU A 93 17.59 21.09 13.70
CA LEU A 93 17.97 21.10 15.12
C LEU A 93 19.47 20.90 15.26
N TYR A 94 20.07 19.89 14.65
CA TYR A 94 21.50 19.62 14.72
C TYR A 94 22.33 20.75 14.11
N LEU A 95 21.93 21.29 12.95
CA LEU A 95 22.59 22.48 12.37
C LEU A 95 22.51 23.69 13.29
N GLN A 96 21.37 23.94 13.95
CA GLN A 96 21.24 25.05 14.90
C GLN A 96 22.11 24.84 16.16
N THR A 97 22.22 23.59 16.62
CA THR A 97 23.08 23.24 17.76
C THR A 97 24.56 23.47 17.42
N LEU A 98 25.01 22.96 16.27
CA LEU A 98 26.37 23.18 15.77
C LEU A 98 26.71 24.66 15.57
N LYS A 99 25.74 25.48 15.16
CA LYS A 99 25.93 26.92 14.96
C LYS A 99 26.01 27.70 16.27
N ARG A 100 25.30 27.25 17.31
CA ARG A 100 25.17 28.01 18.57
C ARG A 100 26.15 27.60 19.69
N HIS A 101 26.63 26.35 19.62
CA HIS A 101 27.43 25.76 20.66
C HIS A 101 28.73 25.19 20.09
N ALA A 102 29.83 25.34 20.81
CA ALA A 102 31.03 24.56 20.55
C ALA A 102 30.75 23.11 20.96
N VAL A 103 30.72 22.19 19.98
CA VAL A 103 30.45 20.78 20.21
C VAL A 103 31.75 20.00 20.06
N GLU A 104 31.98 19.01 20.92
CA GLU A 104 33.14 18.13 20.83
C GLU A 104 33.22 17.40 19.49
N PRO A 105 34.42 17.16 18.92
CA PRO A 105 34.59 16.59 17.60
C PRO A 105 33.88 15.24 17.39
N GLU A 106 33.82 14.41 18.42
CA GLU A 106 33.10 13.12 18.35
C GLU A 106 31.59 13.30 18.19
N LYS A 107 30.99 14.21 18.97
CA LYS A 107 29.56 14.54 18.85
C LYS A 107 29.23 15.27 17.55
N GLN A 108 30.17 16.06 17.00
CA GLN A 108 30.01 16.67 15.70
C GLN A 108 29.85 15.60 14.60
N ARG A 109 30.70 14.55 14.64
CA ARG A 109 30.61 13.43 13.69
C ARG A 109 29.26 12.70 13.82
N GLU A 110 28.85 12.39 15.05
CA GLU A 110 27.55 11.78 15.31
C GLU A 110 26.40 12.64 14.72
N PHE A 111 26.41 13.96 14.88
CA PHE A 111 25.40 14.85 14.33
C PHE A 111 25.40 14.86 12.80
N TYR A 112 26.59 14.82 12.16
CA TYR A 112 26.68 14.71 10.71
C TYR A 112 26.12 13.37 10.22
N ASP A 113 26.40 12.26 10.88
CA ASP A 113 25.89 10.94 10.52
C ASP A 113 24.35 10.89 10.64
N ILE A 114 23.78 11.47 11.69
CA ILE A 114 22.32 11.58 11.85
C ILE A 114 21.71 12.43 10.74
N MET A 115 22.32 13.57 10.42
CA MET A 115 21.81 14.45 9.35
C MET A 115 21.89 13.80 7.98
N LEU A 116 22.94 13.03 7.69
CA LEU A 116 23.07 12.25 6.46
C LEU A 116 21.99 11.17 6.38
N ALA A 117 21.79 10.39 7.44
CA ALA A 117 20.75 9.38 7.51
C ALA A 117 19.33 9.97 7.31
N ASP A 118 19.07 11.15 7.88
CA ASP A 118 17.81 11.88 7.70
C ASP A 118 17.64 12.40 6.25
N THR A 119 18.74 12.84 5.62
CA THR A 119 18.74 13.26 4.20
C THR A 119 18.44 12.09 3.27
N ASP A 120 19.07 10.93 3.49
CA ASP A 120 18.80 9.70 2.73
C ASP A 120 17.35 9.23 2.91
N ARG A 121 16.81 9.41 4.10
CA ARG A 121 15.39 9.11 4.36
C ARG A 121 14.46 10.04 3.58
N LEU A 122 14.78 11.34 3.49
CA LEU A 122 14.03 12.30 2.68
C LEU A 122 14.05 11.91 1.21
N LEU A 123 15.23 11.58 0.68
CA LEU A 123 15.39 11.17 -0.71
C LEU A 123 14.53 9.95 -1.01
N ARG A 124 14.62 8.90 -0.21
CA ARG A 124 13.78 7.70 -0.36
C ARG A 124 12.27 8.01 -0.33
N THR A 125 11.83 8.93 0.52
CA THR A 125 10.41 9.32 0.59
C THR A 125 9.97 10.03 -0.68
N VAL A 126 10.81 10.93 -1.22
CA VAL A 126 10.54 11.64 -2.48
C VAL A 126 10.48 10.65 -3.65
N GLU A 127 11.45 9.75 -3.75
CA GLU A 127 11.49 8.70 -4.79
C GLU A 127 10.26 7.80 -4.77
N GLN A 128 9.81 7.38 -3.57
CA GLN A 128 8.57 6.60 -3.43
C GLN A 128 7.34 7.37 -3.92
N VAL A 129 7.24 8.68 -3.65
CA VAL A 129 6.12 9.52 -4.11
C VAL A 129 6.15 9.67 -5.63
N LEU A 130 7.33 9.92 -6.21
CA LEU A 130 7.51 10.04 -7.66
C LEU A 130 7.20 8.72 -8.38
N LEU A 131 7.71 7.60 -7.86
CA LEU A 131 7.46 6.27 -8.42
C LEU A 131 5.97 5.92 -8.37
N ALA A 132 5.29 6.17 -7.24
CA ALA A 132 3.85 5.97 -7.13
C ALA A 132 3.04 6.86 -8.09
N GLY A 133 3.55 8.05 -8.43
CA GLY A 133 2.98 8.93 -9.46
C GLY A 133 3.21 8.39 -10.88
N GLN A 134 4.42 7.92 -11.17
CA GLN A 134 4.78 7.41 -12.49
C GLN A 134 4.05 6.09 -12.83
N ILE A 135 3.94 5.16 -11.89
CA ILE A 135 3.23 3.89 -12.04
C ILE A 135 1.77 4.13 -12.44
N ALA A 136 1.13 5.18 -11.90
CA ALA A 136 -0.26 5.54 -12.24
C ALA A 136 -0.41 6.03 -13.70
N HIS A 137 0.66 6.44 -14.38
CA HIS A 137 0.62 7.07 -15.71
C HIS A 137 1.40 6.35 -16.80
N ARG A 138 2.33 5.44 -16.45
CA ARG A 138 3.21 4.80 -17.45
C ARG A 138 2.70 3.43 -17.89
N ARG A 139 2.26 3.36 -19.15
CA ARG A 139 2.34 2.18 -20.03
C ARG A 139 3.73 2.12 -20.70
N SER A 140 4.82 2.32 -20.00
CA SER A 140 6.15 2.19 -20.58
C SER A 140 6.51 0.72 -20.73
N GLN A 141 6.95 0.32 -21.90
CA GLN A 141 7.55 -1.01 -22.12
C GLN A 141 8.77 -1.13 -21.20
N PRO A 142 8.85 -2.16 -20.36
CA PRO A 142 10.03 -2.38 -19.54
C PRO A 142 11.22 -2.73 -20.44
N HIS A 143 12.42 -2.30 -20.04
CA HIS A 143 13.65 -2.93 -20.51
C HIS A 143 13.61 -4.33 -19.92
N GLU A 144 13.24 -5.31 -20.74
CA GLU A 144 13.09 -6.69 -20.29
C GLU A 144 14.45 -7.39 -20.36
N GLU A 145 15.00 -7.69 -19.21
CA GLU A 145 16.19 -8.52 -19.05
C GLU A 145 15.85 -9.81 -18.28
N LEU A 146 16.69 -10.82 -18.44
CA LEU A 146 16.58 -12.06 -17.68
C LEU A 146 17.21 -11.86 -16.30
N ILE A 147 16.43 -12.05 -15.25
CA ILE A 147 16.80 -11.77 -13.86
C ILE A 147 16.67 -13.05 -13.04
N ASP A 148 17.73 -13.42 -12.33
CA ASP A 148 17.67 -14.49 -11.33
C ASP A 148 17.17 -13.92 -10.01
N LEU A 149 15.92 -14.28 -9.65
CA LEU A 149 15.29 -13.81 -8.42
C LEU A 149 15.98 -14.29 -7.14
N ARG A 150 16.77 -15.37 -7.18
CA ARG A 150 17.54 -15.86 -6.02
C ARG A 150 18.65 -14.87 -5.68
N GLU A 151 19.44 -14.50 -6.68
CA GLU A 151 20.53 -13.54 -6.51
C GLU A 151 19.98 -12.16 -6.10
N MET A 152 18.88 -11.74 -6.72
CA MET A 152 18.23 -10.47 -6.38
C MET A 152 17.70 -10.47 -4.95
N ALA A 153 17.00 -11.51 -4.50
CA ALA A 153 16.47 -11.60 -3.15
C ALA A 153 17.59 -11.63 -2.09
N ARG A 154 18.68 -12.36 -2.35
CA ARG A 154 19.88 -12.34 -1.50
C ARG A 154 20.48 -10.95 -1.41
N SER A 155 20.70 -10.29 -2.55
CA SER A 155 21.23 -8.91 -2.60
C SER A 155 20.36 -7.92 -1.83
N CYS A 156 19.03 -8.01 -1.96
CA CYS A 156 18.10 -7.17 -1.19
C CYS A 156 18.18 -7.45 0.32
N LEU A 157 18.37 -8.70 0.72
CA LEU A 157 18.50 -9.08 2.13
C LEU A 157 19.83 -8.58 2.73
N ASP A 158 20.94 -8.64 1.96
CA ASP A 158 22.25 -8.13 2.37
C ASP A 158 22.24 -6.61 2.49
N LEU A 159 21.56 -5.91 1.57
CA LEU A 159 21.32 -4.49 1.68
C LEU A 159 20.49 -4.14 2.94
N ALA A 160 19.48 -4.94 3.27
CA ALA A 160 18.71 -4.74 4.49
C ALA A 160 19.57 -4.92 5.74
N ARG A 161 20.47 -5.90 5.80
CA ARG A 161 21.46 -6.07 6.90
C ARG A 161 22.31 -4.82 7.08
N THR A 162 22.76 -4.22 5.99
CA THR A 162 23.56 -2.98 6.02
C THR A 162 22.73 -1.77 6.48
N HIS A 163 21.45 -1.70 6.10
CA HIS A 163 20.55 -0.62 6.51
C HIS A 163 20.09 -0.70 7.98
N TYR A 164 20.13 -1.88 8.57
CA TYR A 164 19.73 -2.13 9.96
C TYR A 164 20.87 -2.73 10.78
N PRO A 165 22.01 -2.03 10.93
CA PRO A 165 23.22 -2.55 11.59
C PRO A 165 23.00 -2.86 13.07
N GLN A 166 21.95 -2.31 13.68
CA GLN A 166 21.56 -2.58 15.07
C GLN A 166 20.84 -3.93 15.25
N LEU A 167 20.45 -4.62 14.16
CA LEU A 167 19.84 -5.94 14.23
C LEU A 167 20.91 -7.02 14.10
N PRO A 168 20.81 -8.11 14.91
CA PRO A 168 21.69 -9.26 14.75
C PRO A 168 21.56 -9.89 13.36
N ALA A 169 22.62 -10.49 12.85
CA ALA A 169 22.61 -11.17 11.55
C ALA A 169 21.55 -12.28 11.46
N GLU A 170 21.28 -12.95 12.60
CA GLU A 170 20.25 -13.97 12.73
C GLU A 170 18.81 -13.45 12.60
N SER A 171 18.61 -12.13 12.54
CA SER A 171 17.30 -11.55 12.25
C SER A 171 16.85 -11.79 10.82
N PHE A 172 17.77 -12.11 9.91
CA PHE A 172 17.53 -12.25 8.49
C PHE A 172 17.88 -13.66 8.02
N HIS A 173 16.87 -14.41 7.62
CA HIS A 173 17.03 -15.78 7.10
C HIS A 173 16.70 -15.81 5.61
N TYR A 174 17.50 -16.55 4.86
CA TYR A 174 17.27 -16.81 3.46
C TYR A 174 17.16 -18.32 3.23
N ALA A 175 16.17 -18.74 2.47
CA ALA A 175 16.03 -20.11 2.03
C ALA A 175 15.62 -20.16 0.55
N GLU A 176 15.96 -21.24 -0.13
CA GLU A 176 15.54 -21.50 -1.50
C GLU A 176 15.14 -22.96 -1.66
N SER A 177 14.13 -23.19 -2.51
CA SER A 177 13.63 -24.51 -2.83
C SER A 177 13.46 -24.63 -4.35
N PHE A 178 14.42 -25.34 -4.97
CA PHE A 178 14.44 -25.60 -6.40
C PHE A 178 14.89 -27.06 -6.62
N ASP A 179 14.32 -27.69 -7.63
CA ASP A 179 14.81 -28.99 -8.08
C ASP A 179 16.18 -28.82 -8.77
N ASN A 180 16.97 -29.88 -8.82
CA ASN A 180 18.35 -29.88 -9.34
C ASN A 180 18.42 -29.25 -10.74
N GLY A 181 19.12 -28.11 -10.85
CA GLY A 181 19.36 -27.40 -12.10
C GLY A 181 18.30 -26.33 -12.48
N GLU A 182 17.23 -26.19 -11.73
CA GLU A 182 16.25 -25.15 -11.99
C GLU A 182 16.77 -23.74 -11.67
N LYS A 183 16.51 -22.81 -12.58
CA LYS A 183 16.83 -21.38 -12.39
C LYS A 183 15.57 -20.59 -12.06
N ALA A 184 15.69 -19.58 -11.20
CA ALA A 184 14.61 -18.66 -10.86
C ALA A 184 14.57 -17.45 -11.81
N LEU A 185 14.67 -17.72 -13.13
CA LEU A 185 14.71 -16.66 -14.13
C LEU A 185 13.32 -16.09 -14.40
N VAL A 186 13.24 -14.76 -14.40
CA VAL A 186 12.04 -14.00 -14.81
C VAL A 186 12.46 -12.92 -15.81
N LYS A 187 11.52 -12.51 -16.69
CA LYS A 187 11.72 -11.34 -17.55
C LYS A 187 11.19 -10.09 -16.89
N GLY A 188 11.99 -9.02 -16.86
CA GLY A 188 11.52 -7.77 -16.31
C GLY A 188 12.58 -6.69 -16.18
N ASN A 189 12.24 -5.63 -15.47
CA ASN A 189 13.16 -4.56 -15.11
C ASN A 189 13.75 -4.85 -13.73
N ALA A 190 15.07 -4.97 -13.63
CA ALA A 190 15.77 -5.33 -12.39
C ALA A 190 15.55 -4.30 -11.28
N ASP A 191 15.54 -3.00 -11.61
CA ASP A 191 15.34 -1.95 -10.62
C ASP A 191 13.93 -1.99 -10.04
N ASP A 192 12.91 -2.17 -10.88
CA ASP A 192 11.53 -2.31 -10.44
C ASP A 192 11.38 -3.52 -9.49
N LEU A 193 11.88 -4.70 -9.87
CA LEU A 193 11.78 -5.91 -9.03
C LEU A 193 12.58 -5.79 -7.75
N ARG A 194 13.76 -5.17 -7.78
CA ARG A 194 14.56 -4.84 -6.59
C ARG A 194 13.79 -3.95 -5.63
N ILE A 195 13.15 -2.89 -6.13
CA ILE A 195 12.29 -2.01 -5.33
C ILE A 195 11.15 -2.78 -4.68
N ALA A 196 10.51 -3.70 -5.43
CA ALA A 196 9.41 -4.48 -4.90
C ALA A 196 9.86 -5.39 -3.74
N ILE A 197 10.94 -6.16 -3.92
CA ILE A 197 11.47 -7.07 -2.89
C ILE A 197 11.98 -6.28 -1.69
N ALA A 198 12.74 -5.20 -1.90
CA ALA A 198 13.26 -4.36 -0.83
C ALA A 198 12.13 -3.73 0.01
N ASN A 199 11.02 -3.27 -0.61
CA ASN A 199 9.85 -2.77 0.12
C ASN A 199 9.20 -3.84 1.01
N LEU A 200 9.13 -5.10 0.58
CA LEU A 200 8.60 -6.18 1.41
C LEU A 200 9.51 -6.48 2.60
N ILE A 201 10.83 -6.54 2.39
CA ILE A 201 11.80 -6.76 3.46
C ILE A 201 11.77 -5.61 4.47
N ASP A 202 11.75 -4.36 4.01
CA ASP A 202 11.65 -3.16 4.87
C ASP A 202 10.35 -3.16 5.68
N ASN A 203 9.23 -3.54 5.09
CA ASN A 203 7.98 -3.73 5.80
C ASN A 203 8.09 -4.83 6.86
N ALA A 204 8.66 -5.98 6.52
CA ALA A 204 8.85 -7.09 7.45
C ALA A 204 9.68 -6.67 8.68
N VAL A 205 10.74 -5.86 8.50
CA VAL A 205 11.52 -5.31 9.61
C VAL A 205 10.69 -4.31 10.43
N LYS A 206 10.03 -3.35 9.77
CA LYS A 206 9.26 -2.28 10.44
C LYS A 206 8.07 -2.78 11.26
N TYR A 207 7.43 -3.84 10.81
CA TYR A 207 6.24 -4.39 11.44
C TYR A 207 6.52 -5.61 12.33
N SER A 208 7.76 -6.11 12.38
CA SER A 208 8.17 -7.18 13.27
C SER A 208 8.13 -6.77 14.74
N ASN A 209 7.77 -7.73 15.59
CA ASN A 209 7.96 -7.61 17.04
C ASN A 209 9.45 -7.85 17.38
N LYS A 210 9.84 -7.52 18.60
CA LYS A 210 11.20 -7.87 19.10
C LYS A 210 11.20 -9.27 19.72
N PRO A 211 12.18 -10.14 19.41
CA PRO A 211 13.28 -9.93 18.44
C PRO A 211 12.78 -9.95 16.98
N VAL A 212 13.36 -9.06 16.16
CA VAL A 212 13.02 -8.99 14.71
C VAL A 212 13.45 -10.28 14.02
N ARG A 213 12.55 -10.90 13.27
CA ARG A 213 12.81 -12.07 12.41
C ARG A 213 12.13 -11.91 11.06
N VAL A 214 12.96 -11.90 10.02
CA VAL A 214 12.52 -11.79 8.62
C VAL A 214 13.05 -12.98 7.85
N ASN A 215 12.15 -13.75 7.26
CA ASN A 215 12.51 -14.90 6.43
C ASN A 215 12.15 -14.57 4.97
N VAL A 216 13.11 -14.80 4.08
CA VAL A 216 12.91 -14.63 2.62
C VAL A 216 13.13 -15.98 1.97
N ASP A 217 12.08 -16.54 1.37
CA ASP A 217 12.11 -17.82 0.69
C ASP A 217 11.90 -17.58 -0.82
N VAL A 218 12.72 -18.24 -1.65
CA VAL A 218 12.55 -18.24 -3.12
C VAL A 218 12.35 -19.69 -3.56
N ALA A 219 11.31 -19.94 -4.36
CA ALA A 219 10.96 -21.27 -4.81
C ALA A 219 10.43 -21.30 -6.24
N ALA A 220 10.64 -22.39 -6.97
CA ALA A 220 9.88 -22.70 -8.18
C ALA A 220 8.56 -23.39 -7.82
N VAL A 221 7.54 -23.23 -8.66
CA VAL A 221 6.25 -23.92 -8.54
C VAL A 221 5.94 -24.65 -9.83
N GLU A 222 5.26 -25.78 -9.71
CA GLU A 222 4.88 -26.65 -10.83
C GLU A 222 4.07 -25.93 -11.92
N ASP A 223 3.42 -24.80 -11.60
CA ASP A 223 2.64 -23.98 -12.54
C ASP A 223 3.50 -23.08 -13.45
N GLY A 224 4.83 -23.26 -13.48
CA GLY A 224 5.76 -22.47 -14.29
C GLY A 224 5.98 -21.05 -13.75
N ARG A 225 5.88 -20.85 -12.43
CA ARG A 225 6.12 -19.58 -11.76
C ARG A 225 7.24 -19.67 -10.75
N VAL A 226 7.86 -18.51 -10.48
CA VAL A 226 8.79 -18.34 -9.38
C VAL A 226 8.07 -17.58 -8.27
N LEU A 227 8.23 -18.07 -7.04
CA LEU A 227 7.72 -17.43 -5.83
C LEU A 227 8.85 -16.73 -5.09
N VAL A 228 8.58 -15.51 -4.61
CA VAL A 228 9.36 -14.87 -3.55
C VAL A 228 8.43 -14.63 -2.37
N ARG A 229 8.75 -15.23 -1.23
CA ARG A 229 7.94 -15.13 -0.01
C ARG A 229 8.74 -14.41 1.07
N VAL A 230 8.15 -13.35 1.62
CA VAL A 230 8.71 -12.60 2.76
C VAL A 230 7.79 -12.80 3.95
N ARG A 231 8.31 -13.35 5.04
CA ARG A 231 7.59 -13.62 6.28
C ARG A 231 8.17 -12.82 7.42
N ASP A 232 7.33 -12.23 8.22
CA ASP A 232 7.66 -11.57 9.48
C ASP A 232 6.95 -12.24 10.68
N GLN A 233 7.46 -11.97 11.88
CA GLN A 233 6.86 -12.35 13.16
C GLN A 233 6.41 -11.08 13.90
N GLY A 234 5.56 -10.30 13.24
CA GLY A 234 5.19 -8.97 13.68
C GLY A 234 3.76 -8.85 14.20
N VAL A 235 3.28 -7.62 14.11
CA VAL A 235 1.95 -7.21 14.62
C VAL A 235 0.79 -7.89 13.88
N GLY A 236 1.03 -8.53 12.73
CA GLY A 236 0.02 -9.20 11.93
C GLY A 236 -0.99 -8.26 11.29
N ILE A 237 -1.89 -8.81 10.49
CA ILE A 237 -2.87 -8.05 9.73
C ILE A 237 -4.27 -8.65 9.94
N PRO A 238 -5.26 -7.87 10.39
CA PRO A 238 -6.64 -8.35 10.48
C PRO A 238 -7.16 -8.81 9.12
N SER A 239 -7.86 -9.93 9.06
CA SER A 239 -8.32 -10.55 7.79
C SER A 239 -9.14 -9.64 6.89
N LYS A 240 -9.96 -8.75 7.47
CA LYS A 240 -10.73 -7.72 6.74
C LYS A 240 -9.87 -6.66 6.06
N GLU A 241 -8.60 -6.52 6.46
CA GLU A 241 -7.67 -5.53 5.94
C GLU A 241 -6.71 -6.08 4.87
N LEU A 242 -6.55 -7.41 4.75
CA LEU A 242 -5.61 -8.07 3.82
C LEU A 242 -5.74 -7.61 2.36
N LYS A 243 -6.98 -7.40 1.88
CA LYS A 243 -7.22 -6.87 0.52
C LYS A 243 -7.04 -5.34 0.41
N ARG A 244 -7.04 -4.63 1.54
CA ARG A 244 -7.03 -3.16 1.58
C ARG A 244 -5.63 -2.60 1.69
N ILE A 245 -4.67 -3.36 2.25
CA ILE A 245 -3.29 -2.93 2.47
C ILE A 245 -2.54 -2.60 1.18
N PHE A 246 -3.00 -3.12 0.03
CA PHE A 246 -2.45 -2.80 -1.30
C PHE A 246 -3.04 -1.52 -1.92
N LYS A 247 -4.08 -0.94 -1.31
CA LYS A 247 -4.63 0.32 -1.80
C LYS A 247 -3.66 1.48 -1.55
N ARG A 248 -3.54 2.35 -2.54
CA ARG A 248 -2.73 3.56 -2.45
C ARG A 248 -3.06 4.35 -1.18
N PHE A 249 -2.03 4.72 -0.39
CA PHE A 249 -2.12 5.49 0.85
C PHE A 249 -2.88 4.81 1.99
N TYR A 250 -3.17 3.53 1.84
CA TYR A 250 -3.88 2.81 2.88
C TYR A 250 -2.95 2.38 4.01
N ARG A 251 -3.41 2.57 5.22
CA ARG A 251 -2.75 2.08 6.45
C ARG A 251 -3.82 1.45 7.35
N VAL A 252 -3.48 0.32 7.93
CA VAL A 252 -4.39 -0.37 8.85
C VAL A 252 -4.67 0.54 10.06
N PRO A 253 -5.94 0.83 10.40
CA PRO A 253 -6.28 1.62 11.57
C PRO A 253 -5.92 0.87 12.85
N GLY A 254 -5.31 1.56 13.83
CA GLY A 254 -4.99 0.97 15.14
C GLY A 254 -3.89 1.75 15.86
N ARG A 255 -3.87 1.68 17.20
CA ARG A 255 -2.86 2.41 18.00
C ARG A 255 -1.43 1.95 17.71
N LEU A 256 -1.19 0.64 17.64
CA LEU A 256 0.13 0.07 17.33
C LEU A 256 0.56 0.45 15.93
N MET A 257 -0.32 0.32 14.93
CA MET A 257 -0.05 0.68 13.54
C MET A 257 0.18 2.19 13.33
N ALA A 258 -0.42 3.04 14.16
CA ALA A 258 -0.22 4.49 14.09
C ALA A 258 1.17 4.93 14.51
N GLN A 259 1.86 4.16 15.35
CA GLN A 259 3.23 4.46 15.81
C GLN A 259 4.29 4.09 14.76
N ILE A 260 4.00 3.16 13.88
CA ILE A 260 4.93 2.75 12.82
C ILE A 260 4.86 3.78 11.70
N LYS A 261 5.99 4.45 11.40
CA LYS A 261 6.08 5.50 10.38
C LYS A 261 5.97 4.92 8.97
N GLY A 262 5.29 5.63 8.05
CA GLY A 262 5.22 5.24 6.65
C GLY A 262 4.12 5.94 5.84
N THR A 263 4.34 6.06 4.54
CA THR A 263 3.48 6.77 3.59
C THR A 263 2.23 5.98 3.16
N GLY A 264 2.22 4.65 3.35
CA GLY A 264 1.18 3.76 2.81
C GLY A 264 1.31 3.55 1.29
N LEU A 265 2.50 3.78 0.72
CA LEU A 265 2.79 3.60 -0.70
C LEU A 265 3.51 2.27 -0.99
N GLY A 266 4.29 1.73 -0.06
CA GLY A 266 5.18 0.60 -0.32
C GLY A 266 4.45 -0.60 -0.94
N LEU A 267 3.39 -1.11 -0.31
CA LEU A 267 2.65 -2.27 -0.83
C LEU A 267 1.88 -1.98 -2.12
N PHE A 268 1.39 -0.74 -2.31
CA PHE A 268 0.79 -0.32 -3.58
C PHE A 268 1.83 -0.35 -4.70
N ILE A 269 3.05 0.14 -4.47
CA ILE A 269 4.16 0.11 -5.42
C ILE A 269 4.53 -1.34 -5.75
N VAL A 270 4.65 -2.20 -4.73
CA VAL A 270 4.92 -3.63 -4.94
C VAL A 270 3.87 -4.26 -5.83
N GLN A 271 2.59 -4.10 -5.52
CA GLN A 271 1.51 -4.66 -6.33
C GLN A 271 1.58 -4.18 -7.78
N ALA A 272 1.75 -2.89 -8.00
CA ALA A 272 1.77 -2.31 -9.34
C ALA A 272 3.00 -2.77 -10.16
N ILE A 273 4.17 -2.91 -9.53
CA ILE A 273 5.37 -3.47 -10.16
C ILE A 273 5.12 -4.93 -10.55
N ILE A 274 4.63 -5.75 -9.64
CA ILE A 274 4.43 -7.17 -9.89
C ILE A 274 3.36 -7.41 -10.96
N GLU A 275 2.26 -6.66 -10.95
CA GLU A 275 1.22 -6.72 -11.99
C GLU A 275 1.78 -6.30 -13.37
N LYS A 276 2.64 -5.29 -13.43
CA LYS A 276 3.34 -4.85 -14.65
C LYS A 276 4.21 -5.96 -15.25
N HIS A 277 4.75 -6.85 -14.41
CA HIS A 277 5.57 -8.00 -14.80
C HIS A 277 4.75 -9.30 -15.02
N GLY A 278 3.43 -9.18 -15.16
CA GLY A 278 2.54 -10.33 -15.38
C GLY A 278 2.38 -11.24 -14.17
N GLY A 279 2.81 -10.78 -13.01
CA GLY A 279 2.76 -11.52 -11.75
C GLY A 279 1.57 -11.16 -10.88
N SER A 280 1.58 -11.70 -9.66
CA SER A 280 0.62 -11.38 -8.61
C SER A 280 1.29 -11.34 -7.24
N ILE A 281 0.72 -10.55 -6.33
CA ILE A 281 1.11 -10.53 -4.92
C ILE A 281 -0.08 -10.88 -4.04
N ASN A 282 0.17 -11.68 -3.01
CA ASN A 282 -0.80 -12.02 -1.98
C ASN A 282 -0.23 -11.74 -0.58
N ALA A 283 -1.12 -11.45 0.38
CA ALA A 283 -0.77 -11.29 1.78
C ALA A 283 -1.62 -12.25 2.62
N GLU A 284 -0.97 -12.93 3.56
CA GLU A 284 -1.58 -13.85 4.51
C GLU A 284 -1.17 -13.47 5.92
N SER A 285 -2.10 -13.56 6.85
CA SER A 285 -1.85 -13.39 8.29
C SER A 285 -2.93 -14.12 9.08
N ALA A 286 -2.53 -14.80 10.14
CA ALA A 286 -3.48 -15.44 11.05
C ALA A 286 -4.18 -14.46 12.00
N GLY A 287 -3.83 -13.16 11.91
CA GLY A 287 -4.43 -12.10 12.72
C GLY A 287 -3.40 -11.29 13.49
N GLU A 288 -3.91 -10.45 14.40
CA GLU A 288 -3.06 -9.56 15.21
C GLU A 288 -2.06 -10.36 16.07
N GLY A 289 -0.80 -9.94 16.06
CA GLY A 289 0.30 -10.57 16.80
C GLY A 289 0.86 -11.85 16.18
N GLN A 290 0.34 -12.32 15.04
CA GLN A 290 0.73 -13.58 14.41
C GLN A 290 1.67 -13.41 13.21
N GLY A 291 2.17 -12.19 12.99
CA GLY A 291 3.00 -11.87 11.84
C GLY A 291 2.23 -11.90 10.52
N SER A 292 2.96 -11.73 9.43
CA SER A 292 2.41 -11.77 8.08
C SER A 292 3.35 -12.44 7.08
N ILE A 293 2.76 -12.88 5.97
CA ILE A 293 3.47 -13.51 4.84
C ILE A 293 3.02 -12.78 3.59
N PHE A 294 3.99 -12.23 2.86
CA PHE A 294 3.77 -11.67 1.53
C PHE A 294 4.38 -12.59 0.49
N THR A 295 3.59 -13.00 -0.49
CA THR A 295 4.01 -13.90 -1.56
C THR A 295 3.87 -13.23 -2.92
N ILE A 296 4.99 -12.98 -3.58
CA ILE A 296 5.09 -12.58 -4.99
C ILE A 296 5.09 -13.84 -5.84
N ARG A 297 4.36 -13.83 -6.96
CA ARG A 297 4.38 -14.87 -8.00
C ARG A 297 4.68 -14.20 -9.33
N LEU A 298 5.74 -14.62 -10.01
CA LEU A 298 6.14 -14.11 -11.32
C LEU A 298 6.22 -15.25 -12.35
N PRO A 299 5.87 -15.01 -13.62
CA PRO A 299 6.07 -15.98 -14.67
C PRO A 299 7.56 -16.34 -14.80
N ARG A 300 7.87 -17.64 -14.81
CA ARG A 300 9.24 -18.12 -15.05
C ARG A 300 9.59 -17.91 -16.51
N ALA A 301 10.78 -17.42 -16.78
CA ALA A 301 11.34 -17.35 -18.12
C ALA A 301 12.11 -18.63 -18.41
N GLU A 302 11.96 -19.14 -19.62
CA GLU A 302 12.84 -20.18 -20.16
C GLU A 302 14.20 -19.54 -20.43
N GLY A 303 15.25 -20.13 -19.89
CA GLY A 303 16.65 -19.68 -20.04
C GLY A 303 17.34 -20.39 -21.17
#